data_5bb0a52fbacffb833b69c3e8472cd2f5
#
_entry.id   5bb0a52fbacffb833b69c3e8472cd2f5
#
_cell.length_a   1.000
_cell.length_b   1.000
_cell.length_c   1.000
_cell.angle_alpha   90.00
_cell.angle_beta   90.00
_cell.angle_gamma   90.00
#
_symmetry.space_group_name_H-M   'P 1'
#
loop_
_entity.id
_entity.type
_entity.pdbx_description
1 polymer ?
#
loop_
_entity_poly.entity_id
_entity_poly.type
_entity_poly.pdbx_seq_one_letter_code
_entity_poly.pdbx_strand_id
1 'polypeptide(L)'
;MVSYFTKKENRENFYLIKIELLSEKNFSLKSLDFYNRKQDVNKVYRRINGEYELVECKYTEDWDLKKKRSVAKLISGDEHITYIALENDKVVGFIGLLKKLSGPYMILDMMHVSSECRGQGIGRLLFEAGKAEARKAGAEALYISACSSEETIAFYRAMGTDLASNPIKEIAEEEPFDLQMICPVKD
;
A
#
# COMPACT_ATOMS: atom_id res chain seq x y z
N MET A 1 -6.17 -14.70 -11.25
CA MET A 1 -7.31 -14.41 -10.34
C MET A 1 -7.12 -15.26 -9.09
N VAL A 2 -6.94 -14.65 -7.94
CA VAL A 2 -6.87 -15.37 -6.66
C VAL A 2 -8.01 -14.82 -5.80
N SER A 3 -8.89 -15.70 -5.35
CA SER A 3 -10.06 -15.33 -4.54
C SER A 3 -9.82 -15.76 -3.11
N TYR A 4 -10.04 -14.85 -2.16
CA TYR A 4 -9.87 -15.10 -0.74
C TYR A 4 -11.18 -14.83 0.01
N PHE A 5 -11.48 -15.68 0.99
CA PHE A 5 -12.63 -15.48 1.88
C PHE A 5 -12.14 -14.77 3.15
N THR A 6 -12.64 -13.59 3.43
CA THR A 6 -12.45 -12.93 4.71
C THR A 6 -13.71 -13.01 5.55
N LYS A 7 -13.55 -13.30 6.85
CA LYS A 7 -14.66 -13.39 7.80
C LYS A 7 -14.87 -12.02 8.44
N LYS A 8 -16.02 -11.39 8.20
CA LYS A 8 -16.47 -10.27 9.04
C LYS A 8 -17.19 -10.85 10.25
N GLU A 9 -16.78 -10.47 11.47
CA GLU A 9 -17.50 -10.84 12.68
C GLU A 9 -18.85 -10.10 12.75
N ASN A 10 -19.84 -10.64 12.08
CA ASN A 10 -21.26 -10.55 12.43
C ASN A 10 -21.98 -11.59 11.58
N ARG A 11 -22.52 -12.59 12.27
CA ARG A 11 -23.22 -13.77 11.80
C ARG A 11 -23.97 -13.52 10.46
N GLU A 12 -23.59 -14.29 9.41
CA GLU A 12 -24.34 -14.61 8.19
C GLU A 12 -23.89 -14.04 6.83
N ASN A 13 -22.90 -13.18 6.70
CA ASN A 13 -22.41 -12.81 5.36
C ASN A 13 -20.91 -13.02 5.20
N PHE A 14 -20.54 -14.05 4.44
CA PHE A 14 -19.19 -14.22 3.91
C PHE A 14 -19.01 -13.26 2.73
N TYR A 15 -18.18 -12.25 2.87
CA TYR A 15 -17.80 -11.42 1.73
C TYR A 15 -16.58 -12.02 1.04
N LEU A 16 -16.68 -12.19 -0.26
CA LEU A 16 -15.58 -12.64 -1.10
C LEU A 16 -14.74 -11.44 -1.49
N ILE A 17 -13.52 -11.36 -0.98
CA ILE A 17 -12.53 -10.41 -1.48
C ILE A 17 -11.78 -11.05 -2.64
N LYS A 18 -11.80 -10.37 -3.78
CA LYS A 18 -11.03 -10.75 -4.97
C LYS A 18 -9.84 -9.83 -5.12
N ILE A 19 -8.64 -10.39 -5.28
CA ILE A 19 -7.46 -9.62 -5.66
C ILE A 19 -7.24 -9.83 -7.17
N GLU A 20 -7.34 -8.73 -7.91
CA GLU A 20 -7.25 -8.75 -9.37
C GLU A 20 -6.22 -7.73 -9.87
N LEU A 21 -5.57 -8.05 -10.98
CA LEU A 21 -4.79 -7.07 -11.72
C LEU A 21 -5.74 -6.01 -12.28
N LEU A 22 -5.40 -4.74 -12.05
CA LEU A 22 -6.16 -3.61 -12.56
C LEU A 22 -6.18 -3.62 -14.10
N SER A 23 -7.34 -3.40 -14.67
CA SER A 23 -7.56 -3.31 -16.11
C SER A 23 -8.77 -2.42 -16.41
N GLU A 24 -8.95 -1.99 -17.64
CA GLU A 24 -10.14 -1.21 -18.06
C GLU A 24 -11.47 -1.94 -17.84
N LYS A 25 -11.45 -3.28 -17.66
CA LYS A 25 -12.66 -4.08 -17.41
C LYS A 25 -13.16 -4.00 -15.97
N ASN A 26 -12.25 -3.76 -15.01
CA ASN A 26 -12.58 -3.79 -13.57
C ASN A 26 -12.25 -2.48 -12.84
N PHE A 27 -11.74 -1.45 -13.56
CA PHE A 27 -11.37 -0.18 -12.98
C PHE A 27 -11.60 0.99 -13.93
N SER A 28 -11.97 2.14 -13.38
CA SER A 28 -12.11 3.42 -14.07
C SER A 28 -11.65 4.56 -13.17
N LEU A 29 -11.51 5.76 -13.71
CA LEU A 29 -11.15 6.95 -12.93
C LEU A 29 -12.15 7.30 -11.81
N LYS A 30 -13.37 6.72 -11.86
CA LYS A 30 -14.41 6.91 -10.82
C LYS A 30 -14.44 5.79 -9.79
N SER A 31 -13.65 4.73 -9.95
CA SER A 31 -13.67 3.57 -9.06
C SER A 31 -13.29 3.89 -7.61
N LEU A 32 -12.59 5.01 -7.38
CA LEU A 32 -12.25 5.50 -6.05
C LEU A 32 -13.19 6.62 -5.52
N ASP A 33 -14.26 7.01 -6.24
CA ASP A 33 -15.12 8.12 -5.80
C ASP A 33 -15.75 7.86 -4.41
N PHE A 34 -16.11 6.62 -4.09
CA PHE A 34 -16.66 6.20 -2.80
C PHE A 34 -15.61 5.61 -1.84
N TYR A 35 -14.33 5.63 -2.22
CA TYR A 35 -13.27 5.08 -1.41
C TYR A 35 -13.04 5.94 -0.14
N ASN A 36 -13.01 5.28 1.03
CA ASN A 36 -12.79 5.98 2.29
C ASN A 36 -11.30 5.92 2.68
N ARG A 37 -10.59 7.04 2.46
CA ARG A 37 -9.15 7.15 2.78
C ARG A 37 -8.88 7.60 4.22
N LYS A 38 -9.91 8.03 4.94
CA LYS A 38 -9.73 8.64 6.26
C LYS A 38 -8.80 7.82 7.15
N GLN A 39 -7.83 8.50 7.74
CA GLN A 39 -6.89 7.96 8.72
C GLN A 39 -6.61 9.01 9.78
N ASP A 40 -6.97 8.69 11.03
CA ASP A 40 -6.58 9.51 12.18
C ASP A 40 -5.21 9.01 12.65
N VAL A 41 -4.20 9.89 12.61
CA VAL A 41 -2.84 9.62 13.04
C VAL A 41 -2.64 10.26 14.40
N ASN A 42 -2.08 9.52 15.36
CA ASN A 42 -1.81 10.02 16.71
C ASN A 42 -0.31 10.10 17.00
N LYS A 43 0.49 9.22 16.39
CA LYS A 43 1.93 9.16 16.56
C LYS A 43 2.63 8.89 15.26
N VAL A 44 3.82 9.43 15.13
CA VAL A 44 4.67 9.26 13.96
C VAL A 44 6.11 8.98 14.38
N TYR A 45 6.84 8.25 13.56
CA TYR A 45 8.28 8.12 13.71
C TYR A 45 8.99 9.37 13.21
N ARG A 46 10.00 9.83 13.94
CA ARG A 46 10.90 10.92 13.55
C ARG A 46 12.33 10.53 13.86
N ARG A 47 13.25 10.97 13.03
CA ARG A 47 14.67 10.72 13.23
C ARG A 47 15.23 11.79 14.19
N ILE A 48 15.60 11.36 15.39
CA ILE A 48 16.14 12.20 16.46
C ILE A 48 17.52 11.63 16.83
N ASN A 49 18.56 12.44 16.76
CA ASN A 49 19.94 12.03 17.03
C ASN A 49 20.39 10.77 16.24
N GLY A 50 19.84 10.57 15.04
CA GLY A 50 20.19 9.42 14.19
C GLY A 50 19.30 8.18 14.36
N GLU A 51 18.49 8.12 15.41
CA GLU A 51 17.59 7.02 15.74
C GLU A 51 16.13 7.40 15.41
N TYR A 52 15.29 6.39 15.08
CA TYR A 52 13.84 6.63 14.89
C TYR A 52 13.12 6.51 16.22
N GLU A 53 12.52 7.61 16.66
CA GLU A 53 11.71 7.69 17.86
C GLU A 53 10.24 7.94 17.52
N LEU A 54 9.33 7.37 18.32
CA LEU A 54 7.89 7.57 18.18
C LEU A 54 7.48 8.84 18.95
N VAL A 55 6.94 9.82 18.25
CA VAL A 55 6.53 11.11 18.81
C VAL A 55 5.04 11.36 18.59
N GLU A 56 4.40 12.08 19.51
CA GLU A 56 3.00 12.49 19.34
C GLU A 56 2.87 13.50 18.19
N CYS A 57 1.94 13.20 17.28
CA CYS A 57 1.61 14.06 16.16
C CYS A 57 0.18 13.74 15.71
N LYS A 58 -0.77 14.60 16.07
CA LYS A 58 -2.19 14.35 15.84
C LYS A 58 -2.67 15.08 14.58
N TYR A 59 -3.11 14.33 13.59
CA TYR A 59 -3.76 14.85 12.39
C TYR A 59 -4.66 13.79 11.76
N THR A 60 -5.54 14.24 10.87
CA THR A 60 -6.37 13.36 10.06
C THR A 60 -5.98 13.52 8.61
N GLU A 61 -5.70 12.41 7.93
CA GLU A 61 -5.58 12.37 6.48
C GLU A 61 -6.89 11.91 5.86
N ASP A 62 -7.30 12.61 4.82
CA ASP A 62 -8.42 12.21 3.99
C ASP A 62 -8.20 12.69 2.55
N TRP A 63 -8.92 12.07 1.61
CA TRP A 63 -8.87 12.44 0.21
C TRP A 63 -10.20 13.02 -0.25
N ASP A 64 -10.15 14.25 -0.74
CA ASP A 64 -11.25 14.81 -1.51
C ASP A 64 -11.45 14.09 -2.85
N LEU A 65 -12.52 14.37 -3.55
CA LEU A 65 -12.85 13.74 -4.83
C LEU A 65 -11.76 13.99 -5.89
N LYS A 66 -11.13 15.17 -5.89
CA LYS A 66 -10.05 15.52 -6.82
C LYS A 66 -8.83 14.65 -6.60
N LYS A 67 -8.42 14.47 -5.33
CA LYS A 67 -7.30 13.60 -4.96
C LYS A 67 -7.60 12.14 -5.31
N LYS A 68 -8.80 11.64 -4.99
CA LYS A 68 -9.23 10.27 -5.34
C LYS A 68 -9.10 10.00 -6.84
N ARG A 69 -9.56 10.91 -7.69
CA ARG A 69 -9.45 10.79 -9.15
C ARG A 69 -8.02 10.93 -9.66
N SER A 70 -7.21 11.78 -9.02
CA SER A 70 -5.78 11.88 -9.31
C SER A 70 -5.05 10.56 -9.01
N VAL A 71 -5.35 9.95 -7.86
CA VAL A 71 -4.80 8.64 -7.48
C VAL A 71 -5.29 7.56 -8.44
N ALA A 72 -6.58 7.54 -8.79
CA ALA A 72 -7.12 6.58 -9.76
C ALA A 72 -6.38 6.67 -11.11
N LYS A 73 -6.10 7.90 -11.59
CA LYS A 73 -5.33 8.14 -12.81
C LYS A 73 -3.89 7.64 -12.67
N LEU A 74 -3.25 7.91 -11.53
CA LEU A 74 -1.86 7.50 -11.27
C LEU A 74 -1.73 5.97 -11.34
N ILE A 75 -2.51 5.26 -10.51
CA ILE A 75 -2.39 3.81 -10.37
C ILE A 75 -2.88 3.02 -11.59
N SER A 76 -3.65 3.64 -12.49
CA SER A 76 -4.05 3.07 -13.78
C SER A 76 -3.14 3.48 -14.94
N GLY A 77 -2.10 4.28 -14.68
CA GLY A 77 -1.14 4.74 -15.68
C GLY A 77 -0.19 3.64 -16.15
N ASP A 78 0.41 3.85 -17.32
CA ASP A 78 1.28 2.87 -17.98
C ASP A 78 2.56 2.52 -17.21
N GLU A 79 2.97 3.36 -16.25
CA GLU A 79 4.15 3.13 -15.43
C GLU A 79 3.90 2.18 -14.26
N HIS A 80 2.63 1.86 -13.97
CA HIS A 80 2.25 1.05 -12.83
C HIS A 80 1.79 -0.36 -13.22
N ILE A 81 2.08 -1.30 -12.34
CA ILE A 81 1.38 -2.58 -12.21
C ILE A 81 0.59 -2.49 -10.92
N THR A 82 -0.74 -2.51 -11.04
CA THR A 82 -1.62 -2.30 -9.89
C THR A 82 -2.52 -3.51 -9.66
N TYR A 83 -2.54 -3.99 -8.43
CA TYR A 83 -3.55 -4.95 -7.98
C TYR A 83 -4.60 -4.23 -7.15
N ILE A 84 -5.87 -4.59 -7.37
CA ILE A 84 -7.01 -4.06 -6.63
C ILE A 84 -7.70 -5.15 -5.82
N ALA A 85 -8.17 -4.79 -4.64
CA ALA A 85 -9.05 -5.62 -3.84
C ALA A 85 -10.50 -5.20 -4.10
N LEU A 86 -11.33 -6.15 -4.49
CA LEU A 86 -12.74 -5.94 -4.80
C LEU A 86 -13.63 -6.64 -3.76
N GLU A 87 -14.60 -5.91 -3.23
CA GLU A 87 -15.72 -6.41 -2.44
C GLU A 87 -17.02 -6.04 -3.18
N ASN A 88 -17.78 -7.02 -3.66
CA ASN A 88 -19.00 -6.78 -4.46
C ASN A 88 -18.76 -5.79 -5.62
N ASP A 89 -17.69 -6.02 -6.37
CA ASP A 89 -17.21 -5.22 -7.51
C ASP A 89 -16.85 -3.75 -7.16
N LYS A 90 -16.74 -3.41 -5.87
CA LYS A 90 -16.23 -2.12 -5.41
C LYS A 90 -14.78 -2.24 -5.00
N VAL A 91 -13.97 -1.26 -5.37
CA VAL A 91 -12.57 -1.18 -4.94
C VAL A 91 -12.51 -0.81 -3.47
N VAL A 92 -11.97 -1.72 -2.65
CA VAL A 92 -11.78 -1.54 -1.20
C VAL A 92 -10.31 -1.48 -0.79
N GLY A 93 -9.40 -1.71 -1.73
CA GLY A 93 -7.96 -1.55 -1.51
C GLY A 93 -7.21 -1.68 -2.83
N PHE A 94 -5.96 -1.24 -2.83
CA PHE A 94 -5.07 -1.37 -3.98
C PHE A 94 -3.60 -1.33 -3.55
N ILE A 95 -2.74 -1.87 -4.41
CA ILE A 95 -1.28 -1.74 -4.37
C ILE A 95 -0.79 -1.41 -5.77
N GLY A 96 -0.08 -0.29 -5.91
CA GLY A 96 0.57 0.18 -7.13
C GLY A 96 2.07 0.00 -7.04
N LEU A 97 2.66 -0.64 -8.03
CA LEU A 97 4.08 -0.94 -8.14
C LEU A 97 4.62 -0.26 -9.40
N LEU A 98 5.79 0.34 -9.35
CA LEU A 98 6.44 0.84 -10.56
C LEU A 98 6.97 -0.33 -11.41
N LYS A 99 6.63 -0.34 -12.71
CA LYS A 99 7.08 -1.38 -13.66
C LYS A 99 8.60 -1.42 -13.81
N LYS A 100 9.22 -0.24 -13.78
CA LYS A 100 10.67 -0.10 -13.91
C LYS A 100 11.34 -0.38 -12.58
N LEU A 101 12.24 -1.34 -12.57
CA LEU A 101 13.07 -1.60 -11.39
C LEU A 101 14.06 -0.47 -11.14
N SER A 102 14.29 -0.16 -9.86
CA SER A 102 15.38 0.71 -9.40
C SER A 102 16.49 -0.16 -8.83
N GLY A 103 17.48 -0.47 -9.64
CA GLY A 103 18.50 -1.46 -9.27
C GLY A 103 17.86 -2.83 -8.98
N PRO A 104 18.09 -3.43 -7.81
CA PRO A 104 17.52 -4.72 -7.44
C PRO A 104 16.09 -4.61 -6.90
N TYR A 105 15.50 -3.41 -6.85
CA TYR A 105 14.23 -3.16 -6.17
C TYR A 105 13.09 -2.91 -7.13
N MET A 106 11.90 -3.45 -6.81
CA MET A 106 10.63 -2.95 -7.33
C MET A 106 10.05 -1.96 -6.32
N ILE A 107 9.73 -0.75 -6.77
CA ILE A 107 9.18 0.29 -5.91
C ILE A 107 7.70 0.03 -5.67
N LEU A 108 7.30 -0.09 -4.41
CA LEU A 108 5.91 0.02 -4.00
C LEU A 108 5.60 1.52 -3.87
N ASP A 109 4.96 2.06 -4.91
CA ASP A 109 4.66 3.49 -5.02
C ASP A 109 3.47 3.90 -4.14
N MET A 110 2.42 3.08 -4.13
CA MET A 110 1.23 3.38 -3.35
C MET A 110 0.49 2.13 -2.89
N MET A 111 0.05 2.11 -1.64
CA MET A 111 -0.79 1.04 -1.10
C MET A 111 -1.78 1.57 -0.09
N HIS A 112 -3.06 1.23 -0.27
CA HIS A 112 -4.12 1.62 0.66
C HIS A 112 -5.21 0.56 0.78
N VAL A 113 -5.88 0.57 1.95
CA VAL A 113 -7.13 -0.16 2.19
C VAL A 113 -8.14 0.83 2.76
N SER A 114 -9.37 0.83 2.22
CA SER A 114 -10.48 1.66 2.68
C SER A 114 -10.72 1.48 4.18
N SER A 115 -10.94 2.57 4.91
CA SER A 115 -10.87 2.57 6.38
C SER A 115 -11.83 1.57 7.02
N GLU A 116 -13.04 1.41 6.48
CA GLU A 116 -14.03 0.44 6.94
C GLU A 116 -13.68 -1.03 6.66
N CYS A 117 -12.69 -1.26 5.79
CA CYS A 117 -12.25 -2.60 5.39
C CYS A 117 -10.88 -2.98 6.01
N ARG A 118 -10.31 -2.12 6.86
CA ARG A 118 -9.04 -2.42 7.56
C ARG A 118 -9.23 -3.50 8.62
N GLY A 119 -8.12 -4.12 9.04
CA GLY A 119 -8.14 -5.19 10.04
C GLY A 119 -8.69 -6.55 9.54
N GLN A 120 -9.08 -6.65 8.27
CA GLN A 120 -9.67 -7.86 7.66
C GLN A 120 -8.67 -8.67 6.82
N GLY A 121 -7.37 -8.37 6.91
CA GLY A 121 -6.34 -9.08 6.14
C GLY A 121 -6.15 -8.61 4.69
N ILE A 122 -6.98 -7.68 4.18
CA ILE A 122 -6.92 -7.22 2.78
C ILE A 122 -5.53 -6.63 2.45
N GLY A 123 -4.97 -5.83 3.36
CA GLY A 123 -3.63 -5.28 3.18
C GLY A 123 -2.56 -6.37 2.99
N ARG A 124 -2.63 -7.44 3.78
CA ARG A 124 -1.71 -8.59 3.62
C ARG A 124 -1.86 -9.23 2.25
N LEU A 125 -3.09 -9.47 1.78
CA LEU A 125 -3.34 -10.08 0.48
C LEU A 125 -2.79 -9.23 -0.67
N LEU A 126 -2.99 -7.91 -0.62
CA LEU A 126 -2.44 -6.96 -1.59
C LEU A 126 -0.91 -6.95 -1.56
N PHE A 127 -0.32 -6.94 -0.36
CA PHE A 127 1.14 -6.95 -0.19
C PHE A 127 1.77 -8.23 -0.75
N GLU A 128 1.17 -9.39 -0.49
CA GLU A 128 1.62 -10.67 -1.05
C GLU A 128 1.49 -10.71 -2.58
N ALA A 129 0.43 -10.11 -3.15
CA ALA A 129 0.33 -9.94 -4.60
C ALA A 129 1.47 -9.07 -5.15
N GLY A 130 1.80 -7.98 -4.46
CA GLY A 130 2.95 -7.12 -4.78
C GLY A 130 4.29 -7.86 -4.71
N LYS A 131 4.52 -8.65 -3.67
CA LYS A 131 5.72 -9.51 -3.54
C LYS A 131 5.83 -10.52 -4.70
N ALA A 132 4.71 -11.14 -5.05
CA ALA A 132 4.67 -12.09 -6.15
C ALA A 132 5.00 -11.43 -7.49
N GLU A 133 4.51 -10.20 -7.73
CA GLU A 133 4.83 -9.44 -8.95
C GLU A 133 6.30 -9.00 -8.97
N ALA A 134 6.83 -8.51 -7.85
CA ALA A 134 8.25 -8.15 -7.73
C ALA A 134 9.16 -9.34 -8.01
N ARG A 135 8.82 -10.51 -7.46
CA ARG A 135 9.56 -11.77 -7.73
C ARG A 135 9.51 -12.15 -9.21
N LYS A 136 8.34 -12.05 -9.84
CA LYS A 136 8.14 -12.30 -11.27
C LYS A 136 8.95 -11.35 -12.15
N ALA A 137 9.08 -10.09 -11.74
CA ALA A 137 9.91 -9.09 -12.43
C ALA A 137 11.42 -9.27 -12.20
N GLY A 138 11.82 -10.22 -11.34
CA GLY A 138 13.22 -10.49 -11.04
C GLY A 138 13.83 -9.55 -9.97
N ALA A 139 13.00 -8.78 -9.27
CA ALA A 139 13.48 -7.95 -8.16
C ALA A 139 13.98 -8.82 -6.99
N GLU A 140 14.90 -8.28 -6.20
CA GLU A 140 15.38 -8.93 -4.98
C GLU A 140 14.52 -8.54 -3.76
N ALA A 141 13.98 -7.32 -3.78
CA ALA A 141 13.10 -6.81 -2.73
C ALA A 141 12.07 -5.81 -3.27
N LEU A 142 10.96 -5.64 -2.52
CA LEU A 142 10.16 -4.43 -2.58
C LEU A 142 10.88 -3.32 -1.81
N TYR A 143 10.92 -2.12 -2.39
CA TYR A 143 11.34 -0.89 -1.72
C TYR A 143 10.14 -0.01 -1.46
N ILE A 144 10.05 0.53 -0.25
CA ILE A 144 8.87 1.24 0.23
C ILE A 144 9.32 2.53 0.92
N SER A 145 8.86 3.69 0.43
CA SER A 145 8.87 4.92 1.20
C SER A 145 7.59 4.92 2.04
N ALA A 146 7.73 4.62 3.32
CA ALA A 146 6.60 4.34 4.18
C ALA A 146 6.23 5.57 5.00
N CYS A 147 5.00 6.09 4.81
CA CYS A 147 4.45 7.12 5.68
C CYS A 147 4.72 6.79 7.15
N SER A 148 5.25 7.74 7.89
CA SER A 148 5.84 7.53 9.21
C SER A 148 4.84 7.32 10.36
N SER A 149 3.54 7.16 10.09
CA SER A 149 2.55 6.87 11.14
C SER A 149 2.82 5.52 11.82
N GLU A 150 2.55 5.46 13.12
CA GLU A 150 2.75 4.24 13.93
C GLU A 150 2.09 3.03 13.30
N GLU A 151 0.84 3.18 12.83
CA GLU A 151 0.04 2.11 12.25
C GLU A 151 0.61 1.63 10.91
N THR A 152 1.09 2.56 10.06
CA THR A 152 1.68 2.21 8.76
C THR A 152 2.97 1.43 8.95
N ILE A 153 3.83 1.89 9.85
CA ILE A 153 5.10 1.20 10.12
C ILE A 153 4.86 -0.16 10.79
N ALA A 154 3.89 -0.24 11.73
CA ALA A 154 3.51 -1.52 12.33
C ALA A 154 3.00 -2.52 11.28
N PHE A 155 2.19 -2.06 10.33
CA PHE A 155 1.74 -2.90 9.21
C PHE A 155 2.93 -3.44 8.40
N TYR A 156 3.82 -2.57 7.92
CA TYR A 156 4.94 -3.02 7.09
C TYR A 156 5.88 -3.96 7.86
N ARG A 157 6.19 -3.66 9.12
CA ARG A 157 6.97 -4.58 9.97
C ARG A 157 6.32 -5.96 10.10
N ALA A 158 4.99 -6.01 10.27
CA ALA A 158 4.24 -7.27 10.29
C ALA A 158 4.24 -8.01 8.94
N MET A 159 4.59 -7.33 7.85
CA MET A 159 4.81 -7.94 6.52
C MET A 159 6.26 -8.39 6.29
N GLY A 160 7.13 -8.28 7.29
CA GLY A 160 8.54 -8.70 7.19
C GLY A 160 9.43 -7.66 6.53
N THR A 161 9.09 -6.37 6.65
CA THR A 161 9.97 -5.30 6.17
C THR A 161 10.91 -4.83 7.27
N ASP A 162 12.09 -4.42 6.85
CA ASP A 162 13.08 -3.74 7.68
C ASP A 162 13.47 -2.39 7.08
N LEU A 163 14.18 -1.55 7.87
CA LEU A 163 14.75 -0.30 7.37
C LEU A 163 15.78 -0.60 6.27
N ALA A 164 15.74 0.17 5.19
CA ALA A 164 16.74 0.10 4.15
C ALA A 164 18.09 0.59 4.69
N SER A 165 19.12 -0.26 4.67
CA SER A 165 20.47 0.12 5.09
C SER A 165 21.11 1.15 4.14
N ASN A 166 20.72 1.12 2.86
CA ASN A 166 21.13 2.08 1.83
C ASN A 166 19.89 2.62 1.13
N PRO A 167 19.28 3.70 1.65
CA PRO A 167 18.11 4.32 1.03
C PRO A 167 18.40 4.82 -0.39
N ILE A 168 17.39 4.72 -1.27
CA ILE A 168 17.44 5.37 -2.58
C ILE A 168 17.34 6.87 -2.36
N LYS A 169 18.44 7.57 -2.68
CA LYS A 169 18.63 8.98 -2.31
C LYS A 169 17.50 9.87 -2.83
N GLU A 170 17.15 9.71 -4.09
CA GLU A 170 16.13 10.52 -4.76
C GLU A 170 14.77 10.40 -4.05
N ILE A 171 14.37 9.18 -3.70
CA ILE A 171 13.09 8.92 -2.98
C ILE A 171 13.15 9.48 -1.56
N ALA A 172 14.26 9.26 -0.86
CA ALA A 172 14.42 9.73 0.52
C ALA A 172 14.48 11.27 0.63
N GLU A 173 14.95 11.96 -0.43
CA GLU A 173 14.96 13.43 -0.50
C GLU A 173 13.58 14.00 -0.84
N GLU A 174 12.78 13.30 -1.67
CA GLU A 174 11.40 13.70 -1.99
C GLU A 174 10.45 13.50 -0.80
N GLU A 175 10.67 12.46 0.00
CA GLU A 175 9.82 12.09 1.14
C GLU A 175 10.64 12.02 2.45
N PRO A 176 11.15 13.16 2.95
CA PRO A 176 12.15 13.18 4.03
C PRO A 176 11.63 12.75 5.40
N PHE A 177 10.31 12.66 5.56
CA PHE A 177 9.68 12.20 6.81
C PHE A 177 9.30 10.73 6.78
N ASP A 178 9.38 10.08 5.61
CA ASP A 178 9.01 8.70 5.44
C ASP A 178 10.16 7.76 5.81
N LEU A 179 9.81 6.58 6.32
CA LEU A 179 10.79 5.55 6.60
C LEU A 179 11.07 4.75 5.33
N GLN A 180 12.32 4.73 4.93
CA GLN A 180 12.75 3.96 3.78
C GLN A 180 12.91 2.49 4.21
N MET A 181 12.07 1.62 3.66
CA MET A 181 11.97 0.23 4.07
C MET A 181 12.15 -0.73 2.90
N ILE A 182 12.61 -1.93 3.19
CA ILE A 182 12.74 -3.02 2.21
C ILE A 182 12.06 -4.28 2.71
N CYS A 183 11.49 -5.05 1.78
CA CYS A 183 10.98 -6.40 2.02
C CYS A 183 11.60 -7.36 1.01
N PRO A 184 12.47 -8.29 1.42
CA PRO A 184 12.99 -9.32 0.53
C PRO A 184 11.86 -10.12 -0.12
N VAL A 185 11.97 -10.43 -1.42
CA VAL A 185 10.97 -11.21 -2.15
C VAL A 185 11.49 -12.58 -2.59
N LYS A 186 12.80 -12.81 -2.46
CA LYS A 186 13.41 -14.13 -2.60
C LYS A 186 13.38 -14.83 -1.23
N ASP A 187 13.06 -16.11 -1.24
CA ASP A 187 13.13 -16.99 -0.07
C ASP A 187 14.59 -17.28 0.26
#